data_088ae1370a43d76ef4b6dabc1d12dc46
#
_entry.id   088ae1370a43d76ef4b6dabc1d12dc46
#
_cell.length_a   1.000
_cell.length_b   1.000
_cell.length_c   1.000
_cell.angle_alpha   90.00
_cell.angle_beta   90.00
_cell.angle_gamma   90.00
#
_symmetry.space_group_name_H-M   'P 1'
#
loop_
_entity.id
_entity.type
_entity.pdbx_description
1 polymer ?
#
loop_
_entity_poly.entity_id
_entity_poly.type
_entity_poly.pdbx_seq_one_letter_code
_entity_poly.pdbx_strand_id
1 'polypeptide(L)'
;MNSAIATQQPAMTGETRALALMPTSIHEAIQLSEIMAKANLVPDHLRGKPGDCLLIVMQAQRWGMDAVSVAQCTSVVHGKLCYEGKLVAAALYAMGAVEGRLEYDIQGSGQGASITVTATPRGGRGPQSVRGTVKDWRTYTKNKDGKQVENAWDKIPEDMLVYRGTRQWARRYAPEALLGVYTPDEIEPTADVRVVSHVPQGESDPGFYPAELFDRNLAGWIDAIKAGKSSPDRIIAMVETKGALTEEQKNKIRAAESAAATEVSQ
;
A
#
# COMPACT_ATOMS: atom_id res chain seq x y z
N MET A 1 -33.40 49.74 -31.38
CA MET A 1 -33.42 48.27 -31.54
C MET A 1 -32.07 47.76 -31.08
N ASN A 2 -31.94 47.39 -29.81
CA ASN A 2 -30.71 46.81 -29.25
C ASN A 2 -30.90 45.31 -29.14
N SER A 3 -30.22 44.57 -30.03
CA SER A 3 -30.20 43.13 -29.97
C SER A 3 -29.12 42.69 -29.00
N ALA A 4 -29.51 42.21 -27.83
CA ALA A 4 -28.59 41.60 -26.86
C ALA A 4 -28.19 40.22 -27.37
N ILE A 5 -26.90 40.07 -27.70
CA ILE A 5 -26.28 38.77 -28.02
C ILE A 5 -26.13 38.02 -26.69
N ALA A 6 -27.04 37.08 -26.42
CA ALA A 6 -26.88 36.11 -25.33
C ALA A 6 -25.75 35.16 -25.69
N THR A 7 -24.62 35.31 -25.03
CA THR A 7 -23.48 34.35 -25.10
C THR A 7 -23.93 33.10 -24.34
N GLN A 8 -24.40 32.08 -25.09
CA GLN A 8 -24.61 30.74 -24.51
C GLN A 8 -23.25 30.14 -24.13
N GLN A 9 -22.97 30.04 -22.85
CA GLN A 9 -21.91 29.19 -22.35
C GLN A 9 -22.22 27.73 -22.71
N PRO A 10 -21.30 26.99 -23.34
CA PRO A 10 -21.54 25.58 -23.61
C PRO A 10 -21.76 24.85 -22.28
N ALA A 11 -22.85 24.07 -22.19
CA ALA A 11 -23.11 23.20 -21.04
C ALA A 11 -21.96 22.20 -20.92
N MET A 12 -21.14 22.33 -19.86
CA MET A 12 -20.07 21.41 -19.57
C MET A 12 -20.66 20.03 -19.32
N THR A 13 -20.28 19.05 -20.13
CA THR A 13 -20.62 17.63 -19.92
C THR A 13 -19.99 17.17 -18.59
N GLY A 14 -20.58 16.14 -17.96
CA GLY A 14 -20.09 15.64 -16.65
C GLY A 14 -18.59 15.27 -16.66
N GLU A 15 -18.06 14.82 -17.82
CA GLU A 15 -16.64 14.53 -18.02
C GLU A 15 -15.75 15.79 -17.92
N THR A 16 -16.18 16.89 -18.52
CA THR A 16 -15.44 18.16 -18.47
C THR A 16 -15.40 18.73 -17.05
N ARG A 17 -16.43 18.47 -16.25
CA ARG A 17 -16.53 18.95 -14.86
C ARG A 17 -15.63 18.17 -13.91
N ALA A 18 -15.50 16.85 -14.10
CA ALA A 18 -14.58 16.01 -13.32
C ALA A 18 -13.12 16.36 -13.58
N LEU A 19 -12.74 16.59 -14.84
CA LEU A 19 -11.39 17.00 -15.23
C LEU A 19 -11.00 18.38 -14.68
N ALA A 20 -11.95 19.29 -14.48
CA ALA A 20 -11.69 20.64 -13.96
C ALA A 20 -11.23 20.66 -12.49
N LEU A 21 -11.44 19.57 -11.74
CA LEU A 21 -11.03 19.44 -10.34
C LEU A 21 -9.73 18.62 -10.15
N MET A 22 -9.14 18.13 -11.24
CA MET A 22 -7.88 17.40 -11.20
C MET A 22 -6.69 18.35 -11.30
N PRO A 23 -5.59 18.07 -10.57
CA PRO A 23 -4.34 18.80 -10.72
C PRO A 23 -3.87 18.75 -12.17
N THR A 24 -3.54 19.91 -12.74
CA THR A 24 -3.03 20.03 -14.12
C THR A 24 -1.50 20.12 -14.16
N SER A 25 -0.88 20.32 -13.01
CA SER A 25 0.57 20.44 -12.84
C SER A 25 1.04 19.64 -11.62
N ILE A 26 2.33 19.32 -11.60
CA ILE A 26 2.97 18.69 -10.44
C ILE A 26 2.88 19.58 -9.18
N HIS A 27 2.93 20.89 -9.36
CA HIS A 27 2.81 21.85 -8.26
C HIS A 27 1.42 21.78 -7.61
N GLU A 28 0.36 21.77 -8.41
CA GLU A 28 -1.01 21.59 -7.92
C GLU A 28 -1.23 20.22 -7.26
N ALA A 29 -0.61 19.17 -7.81
CA ALA A 29 -0.66 17.84 -7.21
C ALA A 29 0.02 17.82 -5.82
N ILE A 30 1.15 18.51 -5.65
CA ILE A 30 1.83 18.67 -4.37
C ILE A 30 0.95 19.45 -3.39
N GLN A 31 0.38 20.60 -3.81
CA GLN A 31 -0.52 21.39 -2.97
C GLN A 31 -1.74 20.58 -2.51
N LEU A 32 -2.38 19.82 -3.42
CA LEU A 32 -3.50 18.95 -3.08
C LEU A 32 -3.08 17.88 -2.06
N SER A 33 -1.92 17.26 -2.25
CA SER A 33 -1.41 16.23 -1.34
C SER A 33 -1.10 16.78 0.06
N GLU A 34 -0.60 18.00 0.18
CA GLU A 34 -0.40 18.69 1.45
C GLU A 34 -1.71 18.98 2.18
N ILE A 35 -2.74 19.40 1.44
CA ILE A 35 -4.08 19.63 1.98
C ILE A 35 -4.69 18.30 2.44
N MET A 36 -4.60 17.25 1.63
CA MET A 36 -5.08 15.92 1.99
C MET A 36 -4.40 15.39 3.26
N ALA A 37 -3.08 15.53 3.37
CA ALA A 37 -2.34 15.07 4.54
C ALA A 37 -2.75 15.78 5.85
N LYS A 38 -3.27 17.02 5.77
CA LYS A 38 -3.78 17.80 6.91
C LYS A 38 -5.24 17.50 7.23
N ALA A 39 -5.98 16.85 6.32
CA ALA A 39 -7.40 16.58 6.50
C ALA A 39 -7.65 15.45 7.51
N ASN A 40 -8.61 15.64 8.42
CA ASN A 40 -8.96 14.64 9.43
C ASN A 40 -9.76 13.45 8.88
N LEU A 41 -10.39 13.62 7.71
CA LEU A 41 -11.25 12.60 7.10
C LEU A 41 -10.52 11.69 6.11
N VAL A 42 -9.23 11.90 5.87
CA VAL A 42 -8.43 10.91 5.11
C VAL A 42 -8.09 9.71 5.99
N PRO A 43 -7.87 8.53 5.40
CA PRO A 43 -7.43 7.35 6.13
C PRO A 43 -6.19 7.62 7.00
N ASP A 44 -6.13 6.99 8.18
CA ASP A 44 -5.08 7.25 9.17
C ASP A 44 -3.65 7.06 8.62
N HIS A 45 -3.45 6.12 7.72
CA HIS A 45 -2.15 5.86 7.12
C HIS A 45 -1.64 6.99 6.20
N LEU A 46 -2.51 7.94 5.80
CA LEU A 46 -2.18 9.10 4.96
C LEU A 46 -2.04 10.40 5.78
N ARG A 47 -2.55 10.45 7.03
CA ARG A 47 -2.49 11.65 7.85
C ARG A 47 -1.05 12.05 8.15
N GLY A 48 -0.73 13.32 7.95
CA GLY A 48 0.60 13.87 8.16
C GLY A 48 1.66 13.42 7.15
N LYS A 49 1.26 12.72 6.07
CA LYS A 49 2.17 12.14 5.07
C LYS A 49 1.90 12.68 3.66
N PRO A 50 2.33 13.90 3.35
CA PRO A 50 2.06 14.50 2.05
C PRO A 50 2.67 13.70 0.88
N GLY A 51 3.82 13.04 1.08
CA GLY A 51 4.43 12.18 0.08
C GLY A 51 3.55 10.98 -0.29
N ASP A 52 2.96 10.29 0.70
CA ASP A 52 2.04 9.18 0.48
C ASP A 52 0.76 9.67 -0.21
N CYS A 53 0.24 10.84 0.20
CA CYS A 53 -0.89 11.49 -0.47
C CYS A 53 -0.57 11.82 -1.94
N LEU A 54 0.64 12.26 -2.25
CA LEU A 54 1.05 12.56 -3.63
C LEU A 54 1.01 11.29 -4.51
N LEU A 55 1.43 10.15 -4.00
CA LEU A 55 1.33 8.88 -4.74
C LEU A 55 -0.13 8.54 -5.07
N ILE A 56 -1.06 8.79 -4.15
CA ILE A 56 -2.50 8.60 -4.38
C ILE A 56 -3.01 9.59 -5.44
N VAL A 57 -2.63 10.86 -5.34
CA VAL A 57 -3.03 11.89 -6.32
C VAL A 57 -2.56 11.50 -7.72
N MET A 58 -1.31 11.07 -7.88
CA MET A 58 -0.76 10.63 -9.16
C MET A 58 -1.44 9.36 -9.70
N GLN A 59 -1.78 8.41 -8.83
CA GLN A 59 -2.49 7.21 -9.25
C GLN A 59 -3.95 7.53 -9.66
N ALA A 60 -4.64 8.38 -8.91
CA ALA A 60 -5.98 8.85 -9.22
C ALA A 60 -6.01 9.58 -10.58
N GLN A 61 -5.01 10.45 -10.83
CA GLN A 61 -4.86 11.15 -12.10
C GLN A 61 -4.65 10.17 -13.27
N ARG A 62 -3.83 9.12 -13.09
CA ARG A 62 -3.66 8.06 -14.10
C ARG A 62 -4.97 7.38 -14.46
N TRP A 63 -5.83 7.16 -13.47
CA TRP A 63 -7.14 6.54 -13.67
C TRP A 63 -8.23 7.50 -14.14
N GLY A 64 -7.99 8.82 -14.14
CA GLY A 64 -9.01 9.82 -14.41
C GLY A 64 -10.06 9.89 -13.29
N MET A 65 -9.66 9.64 -12.04
CA MET A 65 -10.51 9.55 -10.86
C MET A 65 -10.17 10.63 -9.84
N ASP A 66 -11.13 11.01 -9.01
CA ASP A 66 -10.92 11.91 -7.89
C ASP A 66 -10.02 11.30 -6.82
N ALA A 67 -8.97 12.06 -6.43
CA ALA A 67 -7.94 11.59 -5.51
C ALA A 67 -8.47 11.30 -4.10
N VAL A 68 -9.48 12.05 -3.62
CA VAL A 68 -10.06 11.83 -2.29
C VAL A 68 -10.83 10.52 -2.26
N SER A 69 -11.62 10.24 -3.29
CA SER A 69 -12.34 8.97 -3.42
C SER A 69 -11.40 7.78 -3.54
N VAL A 70 -10.31 7.92 -4.29
CA VAL A 70 -9.27 6.87 -4.37
C VAL A 70 -8.62 6.65 -3.02
N ALA A 71 -8.26 7.72 -2.29
CA ALA A 71 -7.66 7.64 -0.96
C ALA A 71 -8.49 6.83 0.02
N GLN A 72 -9.83 7.01 0.02
CA GLN A 72 -10.75 6.28 0.89
C GLN A 72 -10.80 4.76 0.62
N CYS A 73 -10.30 4.34 -0.53
CA CYS A 73 -10.25 2.93 -0.94
C CYS A 73 -8.83 2.35 -0.83
N THR A 74 -7.98 2.94 0.00
CA THR A 74 -6.60 2.47 0.21
C THR A 74 -6.36 1.98 1.64
N SER A 75 -5.40 1.10 1.77
CA SER A 75 -4.90 0.58 3.04
C SER A 75 -3.41 0.26 2.94
N VAL A 76 -2.73 0.07 4.07
CA VAL A 76 -1.33 -0.38 4.09
C VAL A 76 -1.26 -1.76 4.71
N VAL A 77 -0.77 -2.73 3.95
CA VAL A 77 -0.58 -4.12 4.39
C VAL A 77 0.90 -4.47 4.25
N HIS A 78 1.54 -4.85 5.36
CA HIS A 78 2.98 -5.16 5.40
C HIS A 78 3.87 -4.08 4.75
N GLY A 79 3.54 -2.79 5.00
CA GLY A 79 4.29 -1.66 4.46
C GLY A 79 4.05 -1.35 2.98
N LYS A 80 3.16 -2.08 2.31
CA LYS A 80 2.78 -1.82 0.92
C LYS A 80 1.40 -1.17 0.83
N LEU A 81 1.27 -0.19 -0.04
CA LEU A 81 -0.01 0.44 -0.36
C LEU A 81 -0.88 -0.54 -1.15
N CYS A 82 -2.09 -0.75 -0.65
CA CYS A 82 -3.09 -1.63 -1.25
C CYS A 82 -4.35 -0.86 -1.59
N TYR A 83 -5.02 -1.32 -2.62
CA TYR A 83 -6.28 -0.77 -3.11
C TYR A 83 -7.40 -1.79 -2.94
N GLU A 84 -8.58 -1.35 -2.51
CA GLU A 84 -9.72 -2.24 -2.34
C GLU A 84 -10.19 -2.84 -3.68
N GLY A 85 -10.69 -4.07 -3.65
CA GLY A 85 -11.10 -4.80 -4.85
C GLY A 85 -12.15 -4.07 -5.71
N LYS A 86 -13.07 -3.33 -5.08
CA LYS A 86 -14.08 -2.50 -5.79
C LYS A 86 -13.45 -1.41 -6.67
N LEU A 87 -12.29 -0.89 -6.28
CA LEU A 87 -11.59 0.17 -7.01
C LEU A 87 -11.02 -0.32 -8.33
N VAL A 88 -10.72 -1.62 -8.44
CA VAL A 88 -10.21 -2.21 -9.70
C VAL A 88 -11.24 -2.07 -10.83
N ALA A 89 -12.51 -2.42 -10.56
CA ALA A 89 -13.57 -2.25 -11.55
C ALA A 89 -13.80 -0.78 -11.90
N ALA A 90 -13.80 0.10 -10.91
CA ALA A 90 -13.94 1.54 -11.12
C ALA A 90 -12.82 2.11 -12.00
N ALA A 91 -11.56 1.69 -11.78
CA ALA A 91 -10.41 2.09 -12.58
C ALA A 91 -10.54 1.63 -14.03
N LEU A 92 -10.94 0.37 -14.27
CA LEU A 92 -11.17 -0.14 -15.63
C LEU A 92 -12.21 0.70 -16.39
N TYR A 93 -13.30 1.10 -15.71
CA TYR A 93 -14.34 1.92 -16.33
C TYR A 93 -13.87 3.36 -16.56
N ALA A 94 -13.22 3.96 -15.58
CA ALA A 94 -12.75 5.34 -15.67
C ALA A 94 -11.68 5.51 -16.77
N MET A 95 -10.81 4.53 -16.95
CA MET A 95 -9.81 4.51 -18.01
C MET A 95 -10.41 4.13 -19.40
N GLY A 96 -11.66 3.67 -19.42
CA GLY A 96 -12.25 3.10 -20.64
C GLY A 96 -11.49 1.86 -21.13
N ALA A 97 -10.93 1.07 -20.23
CA ALA A 97 -10.16 -0.13 -20.54
C ALA A 97 -11.03 -1.31 -21.00
N VAL A 98 -12.35 -1.21 -20.79
CA VAL A 98 -13.35 -2.20 -21.23
C VAL A 98 -14.42 -1.53 -22.09
N GLU A 99 -14.95 -2.25 -23.06
CA GLU A 99 -16.14 -1.88 -23.82
C GLU A 99 -17.37 -2.35 -23.04
N GLY A 100 -18.23 -1.40 -22.63
CA GLY A 100 -19.39 -1.70 -21.78
C GLY A 100 -19.05 -1.95 -20.32
N ARG A 101 -19.53 -3.05 -19.78
CA ARG A 101 -19.36 -3.44 -18.37
C ARG A 101 -18.83 -4.85 -18.26
N LEU A 102 -18.19 -5.16 -17.10
CA LEU A 102 -17.88 -6.53 -16.73
C LEU A 102 -19.19 -7.26 -16.40
N GLU A 103 -19.31 -8.48 -16.91
CA GLU A 103 -20.41 -9.40 -16.63
C GLU A 103 -19.93 -10.46 -15.67
N TYR A 104 -20.76 -10.78 -14.68
CA TYR A 104 -20.46 -11.73 -13.61
C TYR A 104 -21.49 -12.85 -13.61
N ASP A 105 -21.08 -14.05 -13.99
CA ASP A 105 -21.90 -15.27 -13.87
C ASP A 105 -21.40 -16.06 -12.65
N ILE A 106 -22.20 -16.03 -11.56
CA ILE A 106 -21.90 -16.72 -10.31
C ILE A 106 -22.80 -17.97 -10.24
N GLN A 107 -22.17 -19.12 -10.00
CA GLN A 107 -22.85 -20.40 -9.87
C GLN A 107 -22.53 -21.05 -8.53
N GLY A 108 -23.54 -21.65 -7.89
CA GLY A 108 -23.44 -22.16 -6.53
C GLY A 108 -23.53 -21.06 -5.49
N SER A 109 -23.18 -21.37 -4.25
CA SER A 109 -23.17 -20.41 -3.14
C SER A 109 -22.13 -20.79 -2.10
N GLY A 110 -21.76 -19.81 -1.25
CA GLY A 110 -20.81 -19.99 -0.15
C GLY A 110 -19.47 -20.56 -0.63
N GLN A 111 -18.94 -21.53 0.07
CA GLN A 111 -17.63 -22.14 -0.23
C GLN A 111 -17.63 -22.98 -1.52
N GLY A 112 -18.79 -23.36 -2.03
CA GLY A 112 -18.96 -24.07 -3.31
C GLY A 112 -19.16 -23.15 -4.52
N ALA A 113 -19.16 -21.84 -4.33
CA ALA A 113 -19.39 -20.89 -5.39
C ALA A 113 -18.24 -20.82 -6.40
N SER A 114 -18.61 -20.56 -7.65
CA SER A 114 -17.69 -20.26 -8.75
C SER A 114 -18.14 -19.03 -9.50
N ILE A 115 -17.24 -18.38 -10.21
CA ILE A 115 -17.53 -17.22 -11.04
C ILE A 115 -16.89 -17.33 -12.41
N THR A 116 -17.59 -16.81 -13.41
CA THR A 116 -17.02 -16.43 -14.71
C THR A 116 -17.16 -14.93 -14.88
N VAL A 117 -16.05 -14.24 -15.06
CA VAL A 117 -16.01 -12.80 -15.34
C VAL A 117 -15.69 -12.60 -16.80
N THR A 118 -16.58 -11.93 -17.51
CA THR A 118 -16.45 -11.69 -18.95
C THR A 118 -16.54 -10.20 -19.26
N ALA A 119 -15.66 -9.71 -20.12
CA ALA A 119 -15.72 -8.37 -20.69
C ALA A 119 -14.94 -8.31 -22.01
N THR A 120 -15.20 -7.29 -22.80
CA THR A 120 -14.43 -6.98 -24.01
C THR A 120 -13.38 -5.93 -23.69
N PRO A 121 -12.07 -6.25 -23.78
CA PRO A 121 -11.03 -5.22 -23.62
C PRO A 121 -11.14 -4.18 -24.74
N ARG A 122 -10.86 -2.93 -24.44
CA ARG A 122 -10.87 -1.85 -25.43
C ARG A 122 -9.94 -2.18 -26.61
N GLY A 123 -10.47 -2.13 -27.81
CA GLY A 123 -9.74 -2.49 -29.05
C GLY A 123 -9.45 -4.00 -29.18
N GLY A 124 -10.05 -4.82 -28.34
CA GLY A 124 -9.94 -6.28 -28.39
C GLY A 124 -10.81 -6.90 -29.50
N ARG A 125 -10.53 -8.16 -29.83
CA ARG A 125 -11.26 -8.91 -30.88
C ARG A 125 -12.55 -9.59 -30.38
N GLY A 126 -13.06 -9.19 -29.20
CA GLY A 126 -14.29 -9.76 -28.63
C GLY A 126 -14.14 -10.06 -27.14
N PRO A 127 -15.19 -10.62 -26.52
CA PRO A 127 -15.24 -10.88 -25.09
C PRO A 127 -14.18 -11.88 -24.64
N GLN A 128 -13.56 -11.58 -23.52
CA GLN A 128 -12.56 -12.40 -22.85
C GLN A 128 -13.08 -12.80 -21.46
N SER A 129 -12.81 -14.01 -21.05
CA SER A 129 -13.32 -14.54 -19.78
C SER A 129 -12.22 -15.09 -18.88
N VAL A 130 -12.45 -14.92 -17.58
CA VAL A 130 -11.66 -15.56 -16.50
C VAL A 130 -12.63 -16.31 -15.60
N ARG A 131 -12.26 -17.55 -15.24
CA ARG A 131 -13.05 -18.39 -14.34
C ARG A 131 -12.26 -18.71 -13.08
N GLY A 132 -12.95 -18.81 -11.94
CA GLY A 132 -12.38 -19.28 -10.69
C GLY A 132 -13.43 -19.76 -9.70
N THR A 133 -12.96 -20.42 -8.66
CA THR A 133 -13.79 -20.92 -7.56
C THR A 133 -13.32 -20.35 -6.23
N VAL A 134 -14.17 -20.38 -5.22
CA VAL A 134 -13.76 -20.03 -3.85
C VAL A 134 -12.61 -20.94 -3.42
N LYS A 135 -12.67 -22.24 -3.72
CA LYS A 135 -11.64 -23.22 -3.37
C LYS A 135 -10.26 -22.84 -3.93
N ASP A 136 -10.20 -22.35 -5.19
CA ASP A 136 -8.93 -22.03 -5.85
C ASP A 136 -8.37 -20.66 -5.44
N TRP A 137 -9.26 -19.73 -5.08
CA TRP A 137 -8.89 -18.34 -4.88
C TRP A 137 -8.89 -17.88 -3.43
N ARG A 138 -9.51 -18.62 -2.51
CA ARG A 138 -9.58 -18.27 -1.10
C ARG A 138 -8.19 -18.13 -0.50
N THR A 139 -8.01 -17.05 0.27
CA THR A 139 -6.87 -16.84 1.15
C THR A 139 -7.25 -17.14 2.60
N TYR A 140 -6.25 -17.44 3.42
CA TYR A 140 -6.43 -17.73 4.83
C TYR A 140 -5.67 -16.72 5.67
N THR A 141 -6.35 -16.07 6.59
CA THR A 141 -5.74 -15.13 7.53
C THR A 141 -5.42 -15.84 8.84
N LYS A 142 -4.23 -15.59 9.40
CA LYS A 142 -3.81 -16.10 10.71
C LYS A 142 -3.64 -14.94 11.67
N ASN A 143 -4.02 -15.16 12.95
CA ASN A 143 -3.74 -14.21 14.02
C ASN A 143 -2.24 -14.28 14.43
N LYS A 144 -1.86 -13.45 15.43
CA LYS A 144 -0.48 -13.40 15.94
C LYS A 144 0.00 -14.73 16.52
N ASP A 145 -0.92 -15.58 16.97
CA ASP A 145 -0.64 -16.91 17.54
C ASP A 145 -0.60 -18.02 16.46
N GLY A 146 -0.70 -17.64 15.18
CA GLY A 146 -0.69 -18.58 14.06
C GLY A 146 -2.00 -19.34 13.83
N LYS A 147 -3.06 -19.04 14.60
CA LYS A 147 -4.38 -19.66 14.43
C LYS A 147 -5.12 -18.99 13.27
N GLN A 148 -5.76 -19.80 12.43
CA GLN A 148 -6.62 -19.32 11.37
C GLN A 148 -7.81 -18.56 11.96
N VAL A 149 -8.08 -17.38 11.43
CA VAL A 149 -9.24 -16.55 11.78
C VAL A 149 -10.14 -16.38 10.58
N GLU A 150 -11.42 -16.17 10.86
CA GLU A 150 -12.42 -15.89 9.85
C GLU A 150 -12.10 -14.61 9.09
N ASN A 151 -12.20 -14.64 7.77
CA ASN A 151 -11.94 -13.51 6.89
C ASN A 151 -13.11 -13.24 5.94
N ALA A 152 -12.93 -12.32 4.97
CA ALA A 152 -13.97 -11.96 4.02
C ALA A 152 -14.43 -13.14 3.15
N TRP A 153 -13.54 -14.11 2.83
CA TRP A 153 -13.90 -15.33 2.10
C TRP A 153 -14.86 -16.25 2.85
N ASP A 154 -14.93 -16.13 4.19
CA ASP A 154 -15.88 -16.87 5.00
C ASP A 154 -17.24 -16.16 5.09
N LYS A 155 -17.25 -14.82 5.05
CA LYS A 155 -18.43 -13.99 5.29
C LYS A 155 -19.18 -13.62 4.03
N ILE A 156 -18.43 -13.27 2.97
CA ILE A 156 -18.96 -12.74 1.70
C ILE A 156 -18.21 -13.37 0.50
N PRO A 157 -18.22 -14.71 0.37
CA PRO A 157 -17.44 -15.42 -0.66
C PRO A 157 -17.77 -14.99 -2.09
N GLU A 158 -19.04 -14.69 -2.39
CA GLU A 158 -19.48 -14.26 -3.72
C GLU A 158 -18.88 -12.89 -4.07
N ASP A 159 -18.88 -11.92 -3.16
CA ASP A 159 -18.24 -10.60 -3.39
C ASP A 159 -16.73 -10.75 -3.57
N MET A 160 -16.10 -11.64 -2.79
CA MET A 160 -14.67 -11.92 -2.94
C MET A 160 -14.34 -12.54 -4.30
N LEU A 161 -15.23 -13.40 -4.83
CA LEU A 161 -15.10 -13.92 -6.19
C LEU A 161 -15.19 -12.82 -7.24
N VAL A 162 -16.12 -11.87 -7.08
CA VAL A 162 -16.26 -10.71 -7.98
C VAL A 162 -14.97 -9.88 -7.96
N TYR A 163 -14.48 -9.51 -6.78
CA TYR A 163 -13.27 -8.67 -6.66
C TYR A 163 -12.04 -9.36 -7.22
N ARG A 164 -11.83 -10.63 -6.88
CA ARG A 164 -10.67 -11.37 -7.37
C ARG A 164 -10.77 -11.71 -8.86
N GLY A 165 -11.96 -12.06 -9.34
CA GLY A 165 -12.21 -12.31 -10.75
C GLY A 165 -11.98 -11.06 -11.62
N THR A 166 -12.49 -9.92 -11.19
CA THR A 166 -12.25 -8.62 -11.85
C THR A 166 -10.76 -8.32 -11.94
N ARG A 167 -10.02 -8.48 -10.85
CA ARG A 167 -8.58 -8.26 -10.83
C ARG A 167 -7.82 -9.24 -11.73
N GLN A 168 -8.18 -10.54 -11.72
CA GLN A 168 -7.58 -11.54 -12.59
C GLN A 168 -7.85 -11.22 -14.07
N TRP A 169 -9.05 -10.77 -14.39
CA TRP A 169 -9.40 -10.32 -15.72
C TRP A 169 -8.56 -9.11 -16.13
N ALA A 170 -8.51 -8.08 -15.27
CA ALA A 170 -7.77 -6.85 -15.53
C ALA A 170 -6.27 -7.12 -15.75
N ARG A 171 -5.64 -7.95 -14.90
CA ARG A 171 -4.20 -8.29 -15.05
C ARG A 171 -3.89 -9.02 -16.34
N ARG A 172 -4.85 -9.74 -16.88
CA ARG A 172 -4.66 -10.55 -18.10
C ARG A 172 -4.94 -9.76 -19.38
N TYR A 173 -5.94 -8.89 -19.35
CA TYR A 173 -6.49 -8.28 -20.56
C TYR A 173 -6.42 -6.74 -20.59
N ALA A 174 -6.15 -6.10 -19.45
CA ALA A 174 -5.96 -4.66 -19.31
C ALA A 174 -4.91 -4.36 -18.21
N PRO A 175 -3.69 -4.93 -18.32
CA PRO A 175 -2.67 -4.84 -17.26
C PRO A 175 -2.23 -3.40 -16.99
N GLU A 176 -2.35 -2.50 -17.95
CA GLU A 176 -2.02 -1.08 -17.83
C GLU A 176 -2.84 -0.37 -16.74
N ALA A 177 -4.06 -0.84 -16.47
CA ALA A 177 -4.91 -0.29 -15.43
C ALA A 177 -4.39 -0.61 -14.02
N LEU A 178 -3.62 -1.69 -13.85
CA LEU A 178 -3.16 -2.19 -12.56
C LEU A 178 -1.64 -2.10 -12.34
N LEU A 179 -0.93 -1.27 -13.12
CA LEU A 179 0.50 -1.05 -12.91
C LEU A 179 0.73 -0.36 -11.56
N GLY A 180 1.52 -1.01 -10.68
CA GLY A 180 1.81 -0.52 -9.33
C GLY A 180 0.66 -0.68 -8.32
N VAL A 181 -0.41 -1.39 -8.69
CA VAL A 181 -1.60 -1.61 -7.86
C VAL A 181 -1.59 -3.01 -7.28
N TYR A 182 -1.71 -3.09 -5.96
CA TYR A 182 -1.89 -4.34 -5.20
C TYR A 182 -3.22 -4.30 -4.46
N THR A 183 -3.83 -5.46 -4.26
CA THR A 183 -4.97 -5.62 -3.35
C THR A 183 -4.50 -6.32 -2.06
N PRO A 184 -5.19 -6.13 -0.93
CA PRO A 184 -4.76 -6.71 0.35
C PRO A 184 -4.48 -8.20 0.29
N ASP A 185 -5.31 -8.96 -0.41
CA ASP A 185 -5.20 -10.42 -0.55
C ASP A 185 -4.04 -10.90 -1.44
N GLU A 186 -3.33 -9.99 -2.14
CA GLU A 186 -2.10 -10.33 -2.88
C GLU A 186 -0.84 -10.21 -2.02
N ILE A 187 -0.94 -9.49 -0.90
CA ILE A 187 0.21 -9.20 -0.02
C ILE A 187 0.21 -10.11 1.20
N GLU A 188 -0.86 -10.87 1.45
CA GLU A 188 -0.84 -11.90 2.48
C GLU A 188 0.30 -12.89 2.20
N PRO A 189 1.14 -13.22 3.19
CA PRO A 189 2.26 -14.11 2.97
C PRO A 189 1.73 -15.48 2.57
N THR A 190 1.84 -15.81 1.30
CA THR A 190 1.98 -17.21 0.90
C THR A 190 3.28 -17.67 1.54
N ALA A 191 3.21 -18.56 2.53
CA ALA A 191 4.39 -19.23 3.05
C ALA A 191 5.18 -19.76 1.85
N ASP A 192 6.43 -19.33 1.68
CA ASP A 192 7.41 -19.77 0.67
C ASP A 192 7.55 -19.03 -0.67
N VAL A 193 7.17 -17.77 -0.78
CA VAL A 193 7.80 -16.94 -1.82
C VAL A 193 8.73 -15.93 -1.15
N ARG A 194 10.02 -16.21 -1.14
CA ARG A 194 11.06 -15.18 -1.01
C ARG A 194 10.86 -14.21 -2.17
N VAL A 195 10.07 -13.17 -1.95
CA VAL A 195 10.08 -12.00 -2.83
C VAL A 195 11.45 -11.37 -2.61
N VAL A 196 12.35 -11.64 -3.53
CA VAL A 196 13.57 -10.84 -3.66
C VAL A 196 13.10 -9.49 -4.14
N SER A 197 12.78 -8.61 -3.20
CA SER A 197 12.52 -7.19 -3.45
C SER A 197 13.86 -6.59 -3.84
N HIS A 198 14.20 -6.63 -5.11
CA HIS A 198 15.13 -5.67 -5.69
C HIS A 198 14.39 -4.34 -5.84
N VAL A 199 14.08 -3.73 -4.71
CA VAL A 199 14.07 -2.28 -4.63
C VAL A 199 15.54 -1.96 -4.42
N PRO A 200 16.22 -1.20 -5.30
CA PRO A 200 17.42 -0.53 -4.90
C PRO A 200 16.97 0.35 -3.72
N GLN A 201 17.37 -0.02 -2.51
CA GLN A 201 17.43 0.96 -1.45
C GLN A 201 18.39 2.03 -2.02
N GLY A 202 17.79 3.14 -2.52
CA GLY A 202 18.54 4.36 -2.56
C GLY A 202 19.13 4.47 -1.19
N GLU A 203 20.46 4.58 -1.12
CA GLU A 203 21.21 4.88 0.07
C GLU A 203 20.51 6.09 0.73
N SER A 204 19.54 5.83 1.59
CA SER A 204 19.26 6.72 2.68
C SER A 204 20.53 6.60 3.50
N ASP A 205 21.37 7.63 3.46
CA ASP A 205 22.43 7.88 4.41
C ASP A 205 21.85 7.45 5.78
N PRO A 206 22.37 6.40 6.42
CA PRO A 206 21.81 5.92 7.68
C PRO A 206 22.03 7.04 8.68
N GLY A 207 21.01 7.87 8.86
CA GLY A 207 21.05 8.97 9.80
C GLY A 207 21.57 8.44 11.13
N PHE A 208 22.40 9.21 11.82
CA PHE A 208 22.95 8.81 13.13
C PHE A 208 21.83 8.36 14.06
N TYR A 209 22.13 7.32 14.84
CA TYR A 209 21.21 6.81 15.86
C TYR A 209 20.86 7.95 16.84
N PRO A 210 19.54 8.27 17.07
CA PRO A 210 19.13 9.43 17.86
C PRO A 210 19.73 9.40 19.27
N ALA A 211 20.35 10.51 19.68
CA ALA A 211 21.04 10.62 20.97
C ALA A 211 20.10 10.31 22.16
N GLU A 212 18.86 10.79 22.11
CA GLU A 212 17.86 10.53 23.17
C GLU A 212 17.52 9.05 23.32
N LEU A 213 17.46 8.32 22.20
CA LEU A 213 17.23 6.87 22.22
C LEU A 213 18.48 6.10 22.69
N PHE A 214 19.66 6.62 22.36
CA PHE A 214 20.91 6.07 22.82
C PHE A 214 21.04 6.15 24.35
N ASP A 215 20.84 7.35 24.91
CA ASP A 215 20.94 7.57 26.36
C ASP A 215 19.93 6.75 27.14
N ARG A 216 18.69 6.63 26.63
CA ARG A 216 17.65 5.82 27.25
C ARG A 216 17.97 4.32 27.29
N ASN A 217 18.63 3.80 26.26
CA ASN A 217 18.93 2.38 26.13
C ASN A 217 20.29 1.99 26.67
N LEU A 218 21.20 2.95 26.86
CA LEU A 218 22.59 2.72 27.27
C LEU A 218 22.70 1.95 28.58
N ALA A 219 21.89 2.27 29.60
CA ALA A 219 21.92 1.58 30.90
C ALA A 219 21.60 0.09 30.74
N GLY A 220 20.56 -0.27 29.97
CA GLY A 220 20.21 -1.68 29.73
C GLY A 220 21.27 -2.44 28.92
N TRP A 221 21.99 -1.78 28.03
CA TRP A 221 23.09 -2.39 27.28
C TRP A 221 24.31 -2.63 28.20
N ILE A 222 24.63 -1.69 29.06
CA ILE A 222 25.71 -1.83 30.07
C ILE A 222 25.40 -3.00 31.00
N ASP A 223 24.17 -3.11 31.50
CA ASP A 223 23.73 -4.21 32.35
C ASP A 223 23.84 -5.58 31.63
N ALA A 224 23.49 -5.64 30.36
CA ALA A 224 23.61 -6.86 29.57
C ALA A 224 25.09 -7.27 29.35
N ILE A 225 26.01 -6.32 29.19
CA ILE A 225 27.44 -6.56 29.05
C ILE A 225 28.00 -7.05 30.40
N LYS A 226 27.70 -6.36 31.50
CA LYS A 226 28.14 -6.75 32.86
C LYS A 226 27.63 -8.13 33.27
N ALA A 227 26.41 -8.49 32.86
CA ALA A 227 25.84 -9.82 33.09
C ALA A 227 26.38 -10.92 32.14
N GLY A 228 27.31 -10.62 31.25
CA GLY A 228 27.86 -11.57 30.27
C GLY A 228 26.85 -12.06 29.21
N LYS A 229 25.69 -11.40 29.11
CA LYS A 229 24.62 -11.79 28.16
C LYS A 229 24.88 -11.30 26.74
N SER A 230 25.73 -10.29 26.54
CA SER A 230 26.09 -9.75 25.24
C SER A 230 27.48 -9.13 25.26
N SER A 231 28.15 -9.06 24.11
CA SER A 231 29.42 -8.33 23.97
C SER A 231 29.18 -6.91 23.46
N PRO A 232 30.10 -5.95 23.72
CA PRO A 232 30.01 -4.59 23.17
C PRO A 232 29.83 -4.57 21.66
N ASP A 233 30.61 -5.37 20.94
CA ASP A 233 30.58 -5.40 19.47
C ASP A 233 29.25 -5.94 18.93
N ARG A 234 28.64 -6.90 19.63
CA ARG A 234 27.32 -7.42 19.27
C ARG A 234 26.20 -6.38 19.47
N ILE A 235 26.31 -5.56 20.51
CA ILE A 235 25.37 -4.46 20.77
C ILE A 235 25.56 -3.36 19.72
N ILE A 236 26.80 -2.99 19.41
CA ILE A 236 27.12 -2.01 18.36
C ILE A 236 26.53 -2.48 17.03
N ALA A 237 26.80 -3.70 16.60
CA ALA A 237 26.27 -4.25 15.36
C ALA A 237 24.72 -4.26 15.33
N MET A 238 24.07 -4.60 16.44
CA MET A 238 22.61 -4.58 16.56
C MET A 238 22.05 -3.15 16.44
N VAL A 239 22.69 -2.15 17.02
CA VAL A 239 22.21 -0.77 16.99
C VAL A 239 22.48 -0.15 15.62
N GLU A 240 23.58 -0.45 14.98
CA GLU A 240 23.93 0.02 13.64
C GLU A 240 22.99 -0.49 12.54
N THR A 241 22.22 -1.55 12.81
CA THR A 241 21.10 -1.93 11.92
C THR A 241 19.95 -0.90 11.90
N LYS A 242 19.91 0.00 12.88
CA LYS A 242 18.85 1.01 13.06
C LYS A 242 19.30 2.45 12.82
N GLY A 243 20.60 2.68 12.73
CA GLY A 243 21.23 3.98 12.52
C GLY A 243 22.70 3.96 12.91
N ALA A 244 23.54 4.74 12.20
CA ALA A 244 24.97 4.79 12.45
C ALA A 244 25.28 5.33 13.86
N LEU A 245 26.17 4.69 14.60
CA LEU A 245 26.67 5.18 15.89
C LEU A 245 27.88 6.08 15.68
N THR A 246 27.92 7.19 16.42
CA THR A 246 29.12 8.03 16.49
C THR A 246 30.25 7.29 17.23
N GLU A 247 31.50 7.65 16.97
CA GLU A 247 32.64 7.04 17.69
C GLU A 247 32.55 7.26 19.21
N GLU A 248 31.98 8.40 19.63
CA GLU A 248 31.71 8.66 21.05
C GLU A 248 30.71 7.66 21.65
N GLN A 249 29.63 7.38 20.94
CA GLN A 249 28.63 6.39 21.36
C GLN A 249 29.20 4.98 21.40
N LYS A 250 30.01 4.57 20.42
CA LYS A 250 30.71 3.28 20.42
C LYS A 250 31.66 3.15 21.59
N ASN A 251 32.41 4.22 21.89
CA ASN A 251 33.33 4.22 23.02
C ASN A 251 32.59 4.11 24.36
N LYS A 252 31.42 4.73 24.53
CA LYS A 252 30.57 4.56 25.74
C LYS A 252 30.13 3.11 25.93
N ILE A 253 29.79 2.39 24.86
CA ILE A 253 29.41 0.98 24.93
C ILE A 253 30.63 0.10 25.27
N ARG A 254 31.80 0.35 24.65
CA ARG A 254 33.03 -0.42 24.89
C ARG A 254 33.60 -0.21 26.30
N ALA A 255 33.46 0.99 26.86
CA ALA A 255 33.92 1.30 28.21
C ALA A 255 33.22 0.42 29.29
N ALA A 256 32.02 -0.10 29.02
CA ALA A 256 31.29 -0.97 29.94
C ALA A 256 32.01 -2.33 30.15
N GLU A 257 32.77 -2.81 29.19
CA GLU A 257 33.54 -4.06 29.28
C GLU A 257 34.74 -3.91 30.20
N SER A 258 35.45 -2.77 30.11
CA SER A 258 36.62 -2.52 30.96
C SER A 258 36.21 -2.31 32.42
N ALA A 259 35.04 -1.75 32.69
CA ALA A 259 34.49 -1.62 34.04
C ALA A 259 34.11 -2.99 34.64
N ALA A 260 33.54 -3.90 33.82
CA ALA A 260 33.20 -5.25 34.26
C ALA A 260 34.46 -6.12 34.60
N ALA A 261 35.54 -5.94 33.84
CA ALA A 261 36.80 -6.67 34.08
C ALA A 261 37.49 -6.23 35.38
N THR A 262 37.28 -5.02 35.84
CA THR A 262 37.88 -4.46 37.08
C THR A 262 37.13 -4.94 38.34
N GLU A 263 35.83 -5.20 38.25
CA GLU A 263 35.00 -5.71 39.40
C GLU A 263 35.21 -7.20 39.64
N VAL A 264 35.75 -7.99 38.71
CA VAL A 264 35.99 -9.44 38.87
C VAL A 264 37.37 -9.71 39.49
N SER A 265 38.27 -8.70 39.59
CA SER A 265 39.63 -8.80 40.10
C SER A 265 39.81 -8.28 41.56
N GLN A 266 38.75 -7.97 42.27
CA GLN A 266 38.72 -7.71 43.69
C GLN A 266 37.91 -8.78 44.42
#